data_c3f7be54224d49b4254113f90aee2a17
#
_entry.id   c3f7be54224d49b4254113f90aee2a17
#
_cell.length_a   1.000
_cell.length_b   1.000
_cell.length_c   1.000
_cell.angle_alpha   90.00
_cell.angle_beta   90.00
_cell.angle_gamma   90.00
#
_symmetry.space_group_name_H-M   'P 1'
#
loop_
_entity.id
_entity.type
_entity.pdbx_description
1 polymer ?
#
loop_
_entity_poly.entity_id
_entity_poly.type
_entity_poly.pdbx_seq_one_letter_code
_entity_poly.pdbx_strand_id
1 'polypeptide(L)'
;MSRGLARRCEGRTEDVNVRFLFRPRIWFLFVALACFGMVSYALYVQHVDFLDPCPLCVFQRVAFMAIGTVALVGALHGPGPVGRWVYSILLITGGVAGMLIAGRHLWLQSLPVDQVPDCGMGLNYMLETMPFTDVLNEVFYGSGECAEVIWQFLGLSMPGWT
;
A
#
# COMPACT_ATOMS: atom_id res chain seq x y z
N MET A 1 23.82 46.45 18.98
CA MET A 1 22.40 46.08 19.15
C MET A 1 21.79 45.29 17.98
N SER A 2 22.41 45.16 16.80
CA SER A 2 21.84 44.53 15.58
C SER A 2 21.95 43.00 15.48
N ARG A 3 22.91 42.39 16.16
CA ARG A 3 23.14 40.94 16.09
C ARG A 3 22.11 40.04 16.84
N GLY A 4 21.37 40.64 17.78
CA GLY A 4 20.34 39.90 18.55
C GLY A 4 19.02 39.76 17.80
N LEU A 5 18.68 40.71 16.93
CA LEU A 5 17.45 40.67 16.13
C LEU A 5 17.52 39.65 14.97
N ALA A 6 18.68 39.50 14.34
CA ALA A 6 18.88 38.55 13.25
C ALA A 6 18.72 37.11 13.73
N ARG A 7 19.29 36.73 14.87
CA ARG A 7 19.13 35.38 15.45
C ARG A 7 17.68 35.05 15.86
N ARG A 8 16.89 36.05 16.23
CA ARG A 8 15.49 35.88 16.62
C ARG A 8 14.57 35.64 15.42
N CYS A 9 14.94 36.20 14.25
CA CYS A 9 14.22 35.93 13.01
C CYS A 9 14.56 34.53 12.42
N GLU A 10 15.81 34.12 12.53
CA GLU A 10 16.30 32.83 12.03
C GLU A 10 15.69 31.64 12.81
N GLY A 11 15.65 31.73 14.15
CA GLY A 11 14.99 30.70 14.98
C GLY A 11 13.48 30.60 14.74
N ARG A 12 12.80 31.71 14.41
CA ARG A 12 11.36 31.69 14.15
C ARG A 12 10.99 31.01 12.83
N THR A 13 11.83 31.06 11.82
CA THR A 13 11.58 30.37 10.53
C THR A 13 11.79 28.87 10.64
N GLU A 14 12.74 28.40 11.43
CA GLU A 14 12.97 26.99 11.70
C GLU A 14 11.81 26.38 12.51
N ASP A 15 11.37 27.07 13.57
CA ASP A 15 10.24 26.62 14.39
C ASP A 15 8.92 26.54 13.62
N VAL A 16 8.68 27.45 12.67
CA VAL A 16 7.50 27.43 11.81
C VAL A 16 7.54 26.26 10.84
N ASN A 17 8.70 25.95 10.24
CA ASN A 17 8.87 24.82 9.33
C ASN A 17 8.68 23.48 10.07
N VAL A 18 9.25 23.33 11.26
CA VAL A 18 9.11 22.11 12.06
C VAL A 18 7.65 21.91 12.49
N ARG A 19 6.98 22.95 12.96
CA ARG A 19 5.55 22.88 13.33
C ARG A 19 4.63 22.58 12.15
N PHE A 20 4.99 22.99 10.94
CA PHE A 20 4.24 22.68 9.74
C PHE A 20 4.34 21.19 9.40
N LEU A 21 5.53 20.59 9.50
CA LEU A 21 5.78 19.16 9.27
C LEU A 21 5.05 18.27 10.29
N PHE A 22 4.84 18.74 11.52
CA PHE A 22 4.10 18.00 12.55
C PHE A 22 2.57 18.16 12.46
N ARG A 23 2.03 18.83 11.45
CA ARG A 23 0.58 18.86 11.24
C ARG A 23 0.08 17.49 10.78
N PRO A 24 -0.87 16.86 11.49
CA PRO A 24 -1.36 15.51 11.14
C PRO A 24 -1.93 15.42 9.73
N ARG A 25 -2.45 16.52 9.20
CA ARG A 25 -2.94 16.61 7.80
C ARG A 25 -1.85 16.32 6.77
N ILE A 26 -0.63 16.77 7.02
CA ILE A 26 0.50 16.56 6.09
C ILE A 26 0.88 15.08 6.06
N TRP A 27 0.88 14.40 7.22
CA TRP A 27 1.15 12.98 7.29
C TRP A 27 0.07 12.16 6.58
N PHE A 28 -1.20 12.48 6.78
CA PHE A 28 -2.29 11.84 6.05
C PHE A 28 -2.17 12.07 4.53
N LEU A 29 -1.85 13.29 4.10
CA LEU A 29 -1.63 13.59 2.69
C LEU A 29 -0.43 12.82 2.12
N PHE A 30 0.66 12.74 2.87
CA PHE A 30 1.85 11.98 2.47
C PHE A 30 1.53 10.49 2.27
N VAL A 31 0.81 9.87 3.22
CA VAL A 31 0.35 8.48 3.10
C VAL A 31 -0.55 8.30 1.88
N ALA A 32 -1.51 9.21 1.66
CA ALA A 32 -2.39 9.16 0.49
C ALA A 32 -1.60 9.22 -0.82
N LEU A 33 -0.67 10.18 -0.95
CA LEU A 33 0.17 10.34 -2.13
C LEU A 33 1.07 9.12 -2.37
N ALA A 34 1.65 8.55 -1.30
CA ALA A 34 2.45 7.33 -1.40
C ALA A 34 1.62 6.15 -1.90
N CYS A 35 0.43 5.91 -1.32
CA CYS A 35 -0.44 4.83 -1.73
C CYS A 35 -0.90 4.96 -3.20
N PHE A 36 -1.39 6.13 -3.59
CA PHE A 36 -1.82 6.35 -4.97
C PHE A 36 -0.65 6.35 -5.95
N GLY A 37 0.53 6.84 -5.56
CA GLY A 37 1.74 6.78 -6.35
C GLY A 37 2.18 5.33 -6.64
N MET A 38 2.15 4.46 -5.63
CA MET A 38 2.47 3.04 -5.78
C MET A 38 1.46 2.32 -6.69
N VAL A 39 0.15 2.58 -6.52
CA VAL A 39 -0.88 2.02 -7.40
C VAL A 39 -0.71 2.51 -8.83
N SER A 40 -0.45 3.80 -9.03
CA SER A 40 -0.21 4.38 -10.36
C SER A 40 1.01 3.76 -11.05
N TYR A 41 2.10 3.56 -10.30
CA TYR A 41 3.29 2.89 -10.82
C TYR A 41 3.00 1.42 -11.19
N ALA A 42 2.26 0.69 -10.35
CA ALA A 42 1.87 -0.68 -10.64
C ALA A 42 0.98 -0.81 -11.89
N LEU A 43 0.08 0.16 -12.10
CA LEU A 43 -0.74 0.22 -13.32
C LEU A 43 0.10 0.59 -14.55
N TYR A 44 1.07 1.50 -14.40
CA TYR A 44 1.99 1.86 -15.46
C TYR A 44 2.77 0.63 -15.95
N VAL A 45 3.40 -0.12 -15.05
CA VAL A 45 4.16 -1.34 -15.38
C VAL A 45 3.25 -2.38 -16.06
N GLN A 46 2.03 -2.56 -15.56
CA GLN A 46 1.06 -3.47 -16.19
C GLN A 46 0.74 -3.12 -17.63
N HIS A 47 0.55 -1.84 -17.95
CA HIS A 47 0.15 -1.41 -19.30
C HIS A 47 1.33 -1.28 -20.27
N VAL A 48 2.54 -0.98 -19.77
CA VAL A 48 3.72 -0.80 -20.62
C VAL A 48 4.45 -2.13 -20.85
N ASP A 49 4.58 -2.94 -19.81
CA ASP A 49 5.30 -4.21 -19.88
C ASP A 49 4.36 -5.41 -20.12
N PHE A 50 3.05 -5.16 -20.29
CA PHE A 50 2.02 -6.19 -20.50
C PHE A 50 2.06 -7.33 -19.47
N LEU A 51 2.38 -6.99 -18.23
CA LEU A 51 2.48 -7.93 -17.12
C LEU A 51 1.11 -8.09 -16.45
N ASP A 52 0.49 -9.25 -16.64
CA ASP A 52 -0.78 -9.56 -15.98
C ASP A 52 -0.59 -9.72 -14.46
N PRO A 53 -1.32 -8.96 -13.64
CA PRO A 53 -1.19 -9.05 -12.20
C PRO A 53 -1.82 -10.33 -11.66
N CYS A 54 -1.10 -11.07 -10.83
CA CYS A 54 -1.66 -12.20 -10.11
C CYS A 54 -2.81 -11.77 -9.16
N PRO A 55 -3.71 -12.67 -8.77
CA PRO A 55 -4.85 -12.33 -7.90
C PRO A 55 -4.45 -11.63 -6.61
N LEU A 56 -3.41 -12.09 -5.90
CA LEU A 56 -2.91 -11.45 -4.68
C LEU A 56 -2.39 -10.01 -4.93
N CYS A 57 -1.77 -9.75 -6.09
CA CYS A 57 -1.34 -8.40 -6.49
C CYS A 57 -2.53 -7.46 -6.63
N VAL A 58 -3.65 -7.93 -7.18
CA VAL A 58 -4.88 -7.14 -7.29
C VAL A 58 -5.42 -6.78 -5.91
N PHE A 59 -5.47 -7.74 -4.98
CA PHE A 59 -5.92 -7.49 -3.60
C PHE A 59 -5.01 -6.49 -2.86
N GLN A 60 -3.69 -6.55 -3.06
CA GLN A 60 -2.78 -5.54 -2.52
C GLN A 60 -3.11 -4.14 -3.06
N ARG A 61 -3.33 -4.00 -4.38
CA ARG A 61 -3.71 -2.71 -4.98
C ARG A 61 -5.02 -2.17 -4.40
N VAL A 62 -6.02 -3.03 -4.19
CA VAL A 62 -7.29 -2.65 -3.54
C VAL A 62 -7.05 -2.17 -2.10
N ALA A 63 -6.19 -2.85 -1.33
CA ALA A 63 -5.83 -2.44 0.02
C ALA A 63 -5.14 -1.06 0.00
N PHE A 64 -4.18 -0.81 -0.90
CA PHE A 64 -3.56 0.51 -1.05
C PHE A 64 -4.54 1.61 -1.45
N MET A 65 -5.47 1.33 -2.35
CA MET A 65 -6.53 2.28 -2.70
C MET A 65 -7.43 2.61 -1.51
N ALA A 66 -7.80 1.61 -0.71
CA ALA A 66 -8.61 1.81 0.49
C ALA A 66 -7.86 2.66 1.54
N ILE A 67 -6.60 2.31 1.85
CA ILE A 67 -5.75 3.07 2.77
C ILE A 67 -5.54 4.50 2.28
N GLY A 68 -5.21 4.67 0.99
CA GLY A 68 -5.00 5.97 0.37
C GLY A 68 -6.25 6.85 0.43
N THR A 69 -7.43 6.28 0.21
CA THR A 69 -8.72 6.97 0.30
C THR A 69 -9.02 7.41 1.73
N VAL A 70 -8.85 6.53 2.72
CA VAL A 70 -9.02 6.86 4.15
C VAL A 70 -8.06 7.97 4.57
N ALA A 71 -6.80 7.90 4.15
CA ALA A 71 -5.80 8.92 4.43
C ALA A 71 -6.15 10.26 3.77
N LEU A 72 -6.60 10.24 2.51
CA LEU A 72 -7.01 11.44 1.78
C LEU A 72 -8.20 12.12 2.46
N VAL A 73 -9.23 11.36 2.81
CA VAL A 73 -10.39 11.87 3.56
C VAL A 73 -9.96 12.44 4.90
N GLY A 74 -9.04 11.78 5.63
CA GLY A 74 -8.47 12.28 6.88
C GLY A 74 -7.73 13.61 6.70
N ALA A 75 -6.96 13.75 5.60
CA ALA A 75 -6.26 15.00 5.27
C ALA A 75 -7.23 16.15 4.96
N LEU A 76 -8.29 15.89 4.18
CA LEU A 76 -9.29 16.89 3.79
C LEU A 76 -10.18 17.29 4.98
N HIS A 77 -10.66 16.31 5.72
CA HIS A 77 -11.53 16.52 6.87
C HIS A 77 -10.82 17.29 8.00
N GLY A 78 -9.52 17.07 8.20
CA GLY A 78 -8.73 17.69 9.25
C GLY A 78 -9.24 17.40 10.65
N PRO A 79 -9.38 16.15 11.03
CA PRO A 79 -10.08 15.73 12.23
C PRO A 79 -9.46 16.28 13.52
N GLY A 80 -10.30 16.53 14.52
CA GLY A 80 -9.90 16.82 15.89
C GLY A 80 -9.17 15.63 16.55
N PRO A 81 -8.81 15.73 17.84
CA PRO A 81 -7.99 14.69 18.51
C PRO A 81 -8.63 13.29 18.46
N VAL A 82 -9.94 13.18 18.70
CA VAL A 82 -10.67 11.91 18.65
C VAL A 82 -10.71 11.36 17.22
N GLY A 83 -11.04 12.19 16.24
CA GLY A 83 -11.07 11.77 14.84
C GLY A 83 -9.71 11.29 14.34
N ARG A 84 -8.61 11.90 14.79
CA ARG A 84 -7.26 11.43 14.47
C ARG A 84 -7.01 10.00 14.93
N TRP A 85 -7.45 9.65 16.13
CA TRP A 85 -7.36 8.28 16.63
C TRP A 85 -8.15 7.30 15.75
N VAL A 86 -9.37 7.65 15.35
CA VAL A 86 -10.19 6.82 14.47
C VAL A 86 -9.49 6.58 13.13
N TYR A 87 -9.05 7.64 12.45
CA TYR A 87 -8.32 7.50 11.18
C TYR A 87 -7.02 6.71 11.34
N SER A 88 -6.26 6.93 12.42
CA SER A 88 -5.03 6.17 12.67
C SER A 88 -5.29 4.68 12.87
N ILE A 89 -6.34 4.32 13.61
CA ILE A 89 -6.73 2.91 13.80
C ILE A 89 -7.12 2.28 12.45
N LEU A 90 -7.91 2.99 11.64
CA LEU A 90 -8.30 2.50 10.30
C LEU A 90 -7.07 2.29 9.39
N LEU A 91 -6.11 3.21 9.41
CA LEU A 91 -4.87 3.10 8.63
C LEU A 91 -3.99 1.96 9.14
N ILE A 92 -3.88 1.77 10.45
CA ILE A 92 -3.10 0.68 11.04
C ILE A 92 -3.74 -0.68 10.71
N THR A 93 -5.06 -0.82 10.85
CA THR A 93 -5.75 -2.08 10.52
C THR A 93 -5.65 -2.40 9.05
N GLY A 94 -5.81 -1.41 8.17
CA GLY A 94 -5.60 -1.56 6.73
C GLY A 94 -4.16 -1.95 6.39
N GLY A 95 -3.18 -1.30 7.03
CA GLY A 95 -1.76 -1.61 6.85
C GLY A 95 -1.40 -3.03 7.31
N VAL A 96 -1.92 -3.47 8.46
CA VAL A 96 -1.73 -4.85 8.94
C VAL A 96 -2.34 -5.86 7.97
N ALA A 97 -3.56 -5.62 7.48
CA ALA A 97 -4.17 -6.47 6.47
C ALA A 97 -3.33 -6.54 5.18
N GLY A 98 -2.84 -5.40 4.70
CA GLY A 98 -1.94 -5.35 3.55
C GLY A 98 -0.63 -6.13 3.77
N MET A 99 -0.02 -6.01 4.96
CA MET A 99 1.19 -6.76 5.31
C MET A 99 0.93 -8.27 5.37
N LEU A 100 -0.24 -8.72 5.86
CA LEU A 100 -0.59 -10.15 5.86
C LEU A 100 -0.73 -10.70 4.44
N ILE A 101 -1.34 -9.95 3.53
CA ILE A 101 -1.46 -10.32 2.12
C ILE A 101 -0.06 -10.38 1.47
N ALA A 102 0.77 -9.36 1.69
CA ALA A 102 2.14 -9.32 1.18
C ALA A 102 3.00 -10.46 1.74
N GLY A 103 2.90 -10.73 3.03
CA GLY A 103 3.60 -11.84 3.69
C GLY A 103 3.20 -13.21 3.12
N ARG A 104 1.89 -13.42 2.89
CA ARG A 104 1.41 -14.64 2.22
C ARG A 104 1.97 -14.77 0.81
N HIS A 105 2.01 -13.67 0.06
CA HIS A 105 2.56 -13.65 -1.29
C HIS A 105 4.06 -14.00 -1.31
N LEU A 106 4.86 -13.38 -0.44
CA LEU A 106 6.30 -13.70 -0.31
C LEU A 106 6.53 -15.14 0.12
N TRP A 107 5.68 -15.66 1.01
CA TRP A 107 5.76 -17.05 1.42
C TRP A 107 5.53 -18.01 0.24
N LEU A 108 4.54 -17.75 -0.61
CA LEU A 108 4.30 -18.54 -1.83
C LEU A 108 5.50 -18.51 -2.78
N GLN A 109 6.15 -17.34 -2.94
CA GLN A 109 7.36 -17.19 -3.76
C GLN A 109 8.59 -17.92 -3.18
N SER A 110 8.58 -18.21 -1.90
CA SER A 110 9.68 -18.96 -1.24
C SER A 110 9.53 -20.49 -1.30
N LEU A 111 8.39 -20.99 -1.79
CA LEU A 111 8.15 -22.43 -1.90
C LEU A 111 8.98 -23.07 -3.02
N PRO A 112 9.48 -24.31 -2.82
CA PRO A 112 10.06 -25.10 -3.90
C PRO A 112 9.01 -25.40 -4.97
N VAL A 113 9.45 -25.54 -6.23
CA VAL A 113 8.57 -25.70 -7.41
C VAL A 113 7.60 -26.88 -7.28
N ASP A 114 8.00 -27.94 -6.58
CA ASP A 114 7.19 -29.15 -6.31
C ASP A 114 6.07 -28.94 -5.27
N GLN A 115 6.09 -27.84 -4.52
CA GLN A 115 5.10 -27.48 -3.50
C GLN A 115 4.24 -26.28 -3.88
N VAL A 116 4.50 -25.70 -5.04
CA VAL A 116 3.69 -24.58 -5.56
C VAL A 116 2.34 -25.13 -6.01
N PRO A 117 1.21 -24.54 -5.60
CA PRO A 117 -0.12 -24.92 -6.10
C PRO A 117 -0.18 -24.79 -7.62
N ASP A 118 -1.07 -25.58 -8.24
CA ASP A 118 -1.31 -25.51 -9.69
C ASP A 118 -1.70 -24.09 -10.13
N CYS A 119 -1.42 -23.75 -11.39
CA CYS A 119 -1.86 -22.48 -11.96
C CYS A 119 -3.38 -22.40 -11.87
N GLY A 120 -3.87 -21.39 -11.13
CA GLY A 120 -5.30 -21.18 -10.94
C GLY A 120 -5.98 -20.63 -12.20
N MET A 121 -7.30 -20.71 -12.23
CA MET A 121 -8.10 -20.01 -13.22
C MET A 121 -7.99 -18.52 -12.94
N GLY A 122 -7.74 -17.70 -13.97
CA GLY A 122 -7.56 -16.25 -13.82
C GLY A 122 -8.69 -15.60 -13.02
N LEU A 123 -8.37 -14.52 -12.27
CA LEU A 123 -9.30 -13.86 -11.36
C LEU A 123 -10.64 -13.47 -12.02
N ASN A 124 -10.62 -13.02 -13.27
CA ASN A 124 -11.84 -12.67 -14.01
C ASN A 124 -12.78 -13.86 -14.18
N TYR A 125 -12.23 -15.02 -14.52
CA TYR A 125 -13.02 -16.24 -14.67
C TYR A 125 -13.61 -16.71 -13.34
N MET A 126 -12.83 -16.64 -12.26
CA MET A 126 -13.31 -17.00 -10.91
C MET A 126 -14.47 -16.08 -10.46
N LEU A 127 -14.37 -14.78 -10.71
CA LEU A 127 -15.42 -13.81 -10.35
C LEU A 127 -16.74 -14.02 -11.13
N GLU A 128 -16.66 -14.58 -12.36
CA GLU A 128 -17.84 -14.86 -13.18
C GLU A 128 -18.49 -16.20 -12.85
N THR A 129 -17.72 -17.18 -12.36
CA THR A 129 -18.17 -18.59 -12.22
C THR A 129 -18.39 -19.02 -10.79
N MET A 130 -17.79 -18.34 -9.79
CA MET A 130 -17.81 -18.75 -8.38
C MET A 130 -18.38 -17.66 -7.48
N PRO A 131 -19.01 -18.03 -6.34
CA PRO A 131 -19.40 -17.06 -5.33
C PRO A 131 -18.15 -16.39 -4.72
N PHE A 132 -18.27 -15.13 -4.35
CA PHE A 132 -17.16 -14.29 -3.87
C PHE A 132 -16.37 -14.88 -2.70
N THR A 133 -17.04 -15.65 -1.82
CA THR A 133 -16.41 -16.35 -0.69
C THR A 133 -15.42 -17.42 -1.16
N ASP A 134 -15.76 -18.14 -2.22
CA ASP A 134 -14.91 -19.20 -2.76
C ASP A 134 -13.74 -18.59 -3.53
N VAL A 135 -13.98 -17.50 -4.24
CA VAL A 135 -12.90 -16.70 -4.87
C VAL A 135 -11.89 -16.23 -3.82
N LEU A 136 -12.36 -15.70 -2.68
CA LEU A 136 -11.47 -15.29 -1.59
C LEU A 136 -10.65 -16.47 -1.06
N ASN A 137 -11.27 -17.61 -0.80
CA ASN A 137 -10.59 -18.82 -0.31
C ASN A 137 -9.51 -19.26 -1.30
N GLU A 138 -9.84 -19.32 -2.61
CA GLU A 138 -8.90 -19.74 -3.65
C GLU A 138 -7.71 -18.75 -3.78
N VAL A 139 -7.99 -17.45 -3.76
CA VAL A 139 -6.94 -16.41 -3.81
C VAL A 139 -6.01 -16.49 -2.59
N PHE A 140 -6.55 -16.73 -1.39
CA PHE A 140 -5.74 -16.87 -0.18
C PHE A 140 -5.01 -18.22 -0.10
N TYR A 141 -5.56 -19.28 -0.71
CA TYR A 141 -4.85 -20.52 -0.88
C TYR A 141 -3.61 -20.33 -1.78
N GLY A 142 -3.72 -19.46 -2.78
CA GLY A 142 -2.66 -19.06 -3.69
C GLY A 142 -2.65 -19.91 -4.96
N SER A 143 -2.52 -19.25 -6.09
CA SER A 143 -2.32 -19.89 -7.40
C SER A 143 -0.83 -19.91 -7.75
N GLY A 144 -0.41 -20.83 -8.60
CA GLY A 144 0.96 -20.92 -9.10
C GLY A 144 1.48 -19.63 -9.74
N GLU A 145 0.59 -18.84 -10.32
CA GLU A 145 0.89 -17.49 -10.86
C GLU A 145 1.44 -16.55 -9.80
N CYS A 146 1.05 -16.70 -8.52
CA CYS A 146 1.56 -15.90 -7.41
C CYS A 146 2.98 -16.29 -6.99
N ALA A 147 3.43 -17.49 -7.30
CA ALA A 147 4.77 -17.97 -6.98
C ALA A 147 5.81 -17.53 -8.02
N GLU A 148 5.37 -17.14 -9.22
CA GLU A 148 6.24 -16.69 -10.29
C GLU A 148 6.78 -15.29 -10.01
N VAL A 149 8.11 -15.16 -9.98
CA VAL A 149 8.77 -13.87 -9.73
C VAL A 149 9.13 -13.23 -11.06
N ILE A 150 8.23 -12.37 -11.56
CA ILE A 150 8.38 -11.72 -12.87
C ILE A 150 9.35 -10.53 -12.81
N TRP A 151 9.46 -9.86 -11.65
CA TRP A 151 10.29 -8.68 -11.47
C TRP A 151 10.95 -8.65 -10.09
N GLN A 152 12.25 -8.38 -10.07
CA GLN A 152 13.04 -8.24 -8.83
C GLN A 152 13.90 -6.97 -8.86
N PHE A 153 13.92 -6.25 -7.76
CA PHE A 153 14.82 -5.13 -7.54
C PHE A 153 15.53 -5.30 -6.19
N LEU A 154 16.86 -5.25 -6.19
CA LEU A 154 17.71 -5.48 -5.00
C LEU A 154 17.43 -6.81 -4.28
N GLY A 155 17.04 -7.86 -5.01
CA GLY A 155 16.75 -9.18 -4.43
C GLY A 155 15.37 -9.33 -3.80
N LEU A 156 14.53 -8.29 -3.85
CA LEU A 156 13.13 -8.33 -3.43
C LEU A 156 12.21 -8.27 -4.64
N SER A 157 11.18 -9.12 -4.64
CA SER A 157 10.11 -9.07 -5.63
C SER A 157 9.19 -7.87 -5.40
N MET A 158 8.40 -7.49 -6.40
CA MET A 158 7.47 -6.36 -6.30
C MET A 158 6.59 -6.38 -5.03
N PRO A 159 6.00 -7.52 -4.61
CA PRO A 159 5.26 -7.60 -3.35
C PRO A 159 6.09 -7.33 -2.09
N GLY A 160 7.41 -7.56 -2.15
CA GLY A 160 8.30 -7.30 -1.02
C GLY A 160 8.60 -5.82 -0.79
N TRP A 161 8.35 -4.97 -1.79
CA TRP A 161 8.51 -3.51 -1.71
C TRP A 161 7.22 -2.78 -1.30
N THR A 162 6.08 -3.46 -1.28
CA THR A 162 4.78 -2.92 -0.91
C THR A 162 4.37 -3.29 0.50
#